data_f7af3784e733ec5753fe23853cd07341
#
_entry.id   f7af3784e733ec5753fe23853cd07341
#
_cell.length_a   1.000
_cell.length_b   1.000
_cell.length_c   1.000
_cell.angle_alpha   90.00
_cell.angle_beta   90.00
_cell.angle_gamma   90.00
#
_symmetry.space_group_name_H-M   'P 1'
#
loop_
_entity.id
_entity.type
_entity.pdbx_description
1 polymer ?
#
loop_
_entity_poly.entity_id
_entity_poly.type
_entity_poly.pdbx_seq_one_letter_code
_entity_poly.pdbx_strand_id
1 'polypeptide(L)'
;MKTVIIGGIAGGLSAASQIKRQAPDSEVVVLEKCGDVSYAACGMPYNLFYRDRPVEELYALSLETIRTGRGIDYRLRHEAVAIDAARQEVTVIDRQEEREYRESYDYLVYATGNRPNKLTQPGFDDTAVVYFKTLDDTRRLKSLIYEKAPRSALLVGAGYTNLEVADVLFNMKVRPVIVEKAPTILPAFSPEIREKVLEKIAEKGIEFHSGVDVLAKEGAVVRTSAGAFDADLAVVAIGVKPNTTLFAAAGGELGVAGAVKVDRYLRTSLPNLFAAGDCAEHYVRQLGRNGYMPLGPVANKQGRLVGSNIVNNGTMTMFAGIDQTAAFKFFDLTVATTGLNERQLQEAGAEYLKIFIDSPTRGAFTGGGTMRVLLLFVKGSGLLLGAQMIGQDVVAKRLDVLATAIYKQMTVFELAELDLSYAPPYAPVWDPLLVAANLAIKKA
;
A
#
# COMPACT_ATOMS: atom_id res chain seq x y z
N MET A 1 31.97 -3.49 -8.83
CA MET A 1 30.76 -4.20 -8.43
C MET A 1 29.62 -3.70 -9.30
N LYS A 2 28.94 -4.63 -9.97
CA LYS A 2 27.80 -4.34 -10.83
C LYS A 2 26.51 -4.89 -10.22
N THR A 3 25.53 -4.04 -10.02
CA THR A 3 24.21 -4.43 -9.52
C THR A 3 23.14 -4.17 -10.58
N VAL A 4 22.40 -5.21 -10.94
CA VAL A 4 21.22 -5.11 -11.79
C VAL A 4 19.98 -5.11 -10.89
N ILE A 5 19.00 -4.23 -11.19
CA ILE A 5 17.77 -4.08 -10.42
C ILE A 5 16.59 -4.22 -11.38
N ILE A 6 15.72 -5.20 -11.14
CA ILE A 6 14.52 -5.42 -11.94
C ILE A 6 13.34 -4.71 -11.27
N GLY A 7 12.84 -3.65 -11.88
CA GLY A 7 11.80 -2.75 -11.36
C GLY A 7 12.37 -1.49 -10.71
N GLY A 8 11.96 -0.34 -11.21
CA GLY A 8 12.56 0.97 -10.90
C GLY A 8 11.73 1.85 -9.96
N ILE A 9 10.55 1.40 -9.47
CA ILE A 9 9.70 2.26 -8.66
C ILE A 9 10.24 2.37 -7.21
N ALA A 10 9.46 2.16 -6.18
CA ALA A 10 9.82 2.45 -4.79
C ALA A 10 11.02 1.63 -4.28
N GLY A 11 10.93 0.30 -4.29
CA GLY A 11 11.97 -0.58 -3.76
C GLY A 11 13.25 -0.52 -4.58
N GLY A 12 13.14 -0.63 -5.91
CA GLY A 12 14.29 -0.66 -6.80
C GLY A 12 15.07 0.64 -6.83
N LEU A 13 14.40 1.80 -7.00
CA LEU A 13 15.10 3.10 -6.98
C LEU A 13 15.71 3.40 -5.61
N SER A 14 15.08 2.95 -4.51
CA SER A 14 15.64 3.09 -3.17
C SER A 14 16.92 2.27 -3.00
N ALA A 15 16.96 1.04 -3.55
CA ALA A 15 18.16 0.20 -3.55
C ALA A 15 19.28 0.84 -4.40
N ALA A 16 18.97 1.22 -5.65
CA ALA A 16 19.89 1.87 -6.56
C ALA A 16 20.53 3.13 -5.93
N SER A 17 19.68 4.00 -5.39
CA SER A 17 20.11 5.25 -4.76
C SER A 17 20.99 5.01 -3.53
N GLN A 18 20.71 3.97 -2.76
CA GLN A 18 21.50 3.64 -1.57
C GLN A 18 22.85 3.06 -1.95
N ILE A 19 22.92 2.21 -2.97
CA ILE A 19 24.19 1.68 -3.49
C ILE A 19 25.08 2.85 -3.96
N LYS A 20 24.55 3.72 -4.82
CA LYS A 20 25.31 4.87 -5.34
C LYS A 20 25.76 5.87 -4.25
N ARG A 21 24.99 5.99 -3.16
CA ARG A 21 25.37 6.84 -2.02
C ARG A 21 26.55 6.25 -1.23
N GLN A 22 26.60 4.94 -1.06
CA GLN A 22 27.63 4.27 -0.26
C GLN A 22 28.84 3.80 -1.06
N ALA A 23 28.64 3.51 -2.35
CA ALA A 23 29.66 3.06 -3.30
C ALA A 23 29.49 3.79 -4.65
N PRO A 24 29.88 5.07 -4.76
CA PRO A 24 29.62 5.89 -5.95
C PRO A 24 30.17 5.31 -7.26
N ASP A 25 31.29 4.59 -7.19
CA ASP A 25 31.96 3.98 -8.35
C ASP A 25 31.32 2.64 -8.81
N SER A 26 30.32 2.14 -8.09
CA SER A 26 29.59 0.94 -8.48
C SER A 26 28.77 1.17 -9.73
N GLU A 27 28.74 0.18 -10.62
CA GLU A 27 27.81 0.15 -11.75
C GLU A 27 26.42 -0.29 -11.24
N VAL A 28 25.42 0.53 -11.49
CA VAL A 28 24.02 0.25 -11.09
C VAL A 28 23.12 0.41 -12.31
N VAL A 29 22.53 -0.70 -12.75
CA VAL A 29 21.58 -0.75 -13.87
C VAL A 29 20.18 -1.02 -13.33
N VAL A 30 19.21 -0.18 -13.66
CA VAL A 30 17.82 -0.37 -13.32
C VAL A 30 17.02 -0.64 -14.59
N LEU A 31 16.36 -1.79 -14.63
CA LEU A 31 15.50 -2.23 -15.72
C LEU A 31 14.03 -1.99 -15.34
N GLU A 32 13.41 -0.99 -15.94
CA GLU A 32 11.99 -0.68 -15.74
C GLU A 32 11.21 -0.94 -17.04
N LYS A 33 10.22 -1.83 -16.95
CA LYS A 33 9.42 -2.23 -18.12
C LYS A 33 8.44 -1.17 -18.60
N CYS A 34 8.03 -0.26 -17.69
CA CYS A 34 7.11 0.83 -18.01
C CYS A 34 7.86 2.05 -18.55
N GLY A 35 7.08 3.03 -19.06
CA GLY A 35 7.62 4.29 -19.56
C GLY A 35 7.82 5.37 -18.49
N ASP A 36 7.54 5.06 -17.21
CA ASP A 36 7.56 6.02 -16.13
C ASP A 36 8.72 5.75 -15.15
N VAL A 37 9.29 6.82 -14.62
CA VAL A 37 10.24 6.75 -13.51
C VAL A 37 9.51 6.50 -12.19
N SER A 38 10.23 6.38 -11.08
CA SER A 38 9.63 6.20 -9.75
C SER A 38 8.67 7.34 -9.40
N TYR A 39 7.46 6.99 -8.99
CA TYR A 39 6.36 7.90 -8.70
C TYR A 39 5.63 7.56 -7.40
N ALA A 40 4.91 8.55 -6.86
CA ALA A 40 4.06 8.44 -5.69
C ALA A 40 2.72 7.76 -6.06
N ALA A 41 2.70 6.43 -6.12
CA ALA A 41 1.51 5.66 -6.53
C ALA A 41 0.27 5.98 -5.69
N CYS A 42 0.42 6.24 -4.39
CA CYS A 42 -0.69 6.64 -3.52
C CYS A 42 -1.24 8.04 -3.83
N GLY A 43 -0.57 8.83 -4.67
CA GLY A 43 -1.04 10.13 -5.15
C GLY A 43 -1.99 10.04 -6.35
N MET A 44 -2.06 8.88 -7.01
CA MET A 44 -2.85 8.70 -8.23
C MET A 44 -4.34 9.04 -8.06
N PRO A 45 -5.07 8.58 -7.02
CA PRO A 45 -6.46 8.95 -6.83
C PRO A 45 -6.64 10.47 -6.73
N TYR A 46 -5.77 11.15 -6.02
CA TYR A 46 -5.85 12.61 -5.83
C TYR A 46 -5.52 13.40 -7.10
N ASN A 47 -4.61 12.88 -7.95
CA ASN A 47 -4.32 13.51 -9.24
C ASN A 47 -5.51 13.44 -10.22
N LEU A 48 -6.38 12.41 -10.11
CA LEU A 48 -7.58 12.29 -10.95
C LEU A 48 -8.50 13.51 -10.85
N PHE A 49 -8.59 14.13 -9.69
CA PHE A 49 -9.47 15.29 -9.45
C PHE A 49 -9.08 16.52 -10.28
N TYR A 50 -7.83 16.63 -10.69
CA TYR A 50 -7.31 17.81 -11.40
C TYR A 50 -7.13 17.51 -12.90
N ARG A 51 -7.99 18.11 -13.74
CA ARG A 51 -7.96 17.92 -15.18
C ARG A 51 -6.59 18.27 -15.79
N ASP A 52 -6.09 19.45 -15.45
CA ASP A 52 -4.94 20.06 -16.11
C ASP A 52 -3.59 19.72 -15.44
N ARG A 53 -3.59 18.97 -14.35
CA ARG A 53 -2.36 18.49 -13.72
C ARG A 53 -1.88 17.22 -14.40
N PRO A 54 -0.68 17.22 -15.00
CA PRO A 54 -0.11 16.01 -15.59
C PRO A 54 0.17 14.96 -14.51
N VAL A 55 0.12 13.69 -14.89
CA VAL A 55 0.42 12.59 -13.94
C VAL A 55 1.91 12.57 -13.56
N GLU A 56 2.76 13.21 -14.36
CA GLU A 56 4.20 13.37 -14.15
C GLU A 56 4.52 14.20 -12.88
N GLU A 57 3.57 15.01 -12.37
CA GLU A 57 3.72 15.65 -11.05
C GLU A 57 3.87 14.63 -9.90
N LEU A 58 3.46 13.38 -10.14
CA LEU A 58 3.64 12.31 -9.17
C LEU A 58 5.05 11.70 -9.18
N TYR A 59 5.91 12.06 -10.14
CA TYR A 59 7.28 11.56 -10.18
C TYR A 59 8.05 11.97 -8.92
N ALA A 60 8.66 10.99 -8.27
CA ALA A 60 9.51 11.24 -7.11
C ALA A 60 10.81 11.98 -7.49
N LEU A 61 11.31 11.69 -8.69
CA LEU A 61 12.52 12.28 -9.28
C LEU A 61 12.39 12.28 -10.79
N SER A 62 13.02 13.27 -11.46
CA SER A 62 13.14 13.26 -12.91
C SER A 62 14.14 12.18 -13.37
N LEU A 63 13.97 11.69 -14.60
CA LEU A 63 14.90 10.74 -15.23
C LEU A 63 16.33 11.30 -15.29
N GLU A 64 16.46 12.62 -15.58
CA GLU A 64 17.73 13.32 -15.58
C GLU A 64 18.42 13.28 -14.20
N THR A 65 17.67 13.61 -13.13
CA THR A 65 18.19 13.52 -11.75
C THR A 65 18.66 12.10 -11.41
N ILE A 66 17.95 11.09 -11.88
CA ILE A 66 18.31 9.69 -11.63
C ILE A 66 19.60 9.32 -12.40
N ARG A 67 19.65 9.61 -13.70
CA ARG A 67 20.78 9.23 -14.55
C ARG A 67 22.02 10.07 -14.26
N THR A 68 21.91 11.39 -14.44
CA THR A 68 23.04 12.31 -14.32
C THR A 68 23.35 12.65 -12.86
N GLY A 69 22.32 13.01 -12.09
CA GLY A 69 22.52 13.45 -10.69
C GLY A 69 22.91 12.33 -9.74
N ARG A 70 22.49 11.08 -10.01
CA ARG A 70 22.82 9.92 -9.16
C ARG A 70 23.75 8.89 -9.82
N GLY A 71 24.04 9.02 -11.11
CA GLY A 71 24.89 8.09 -11.84
C GLY A 71 24.30 6.68 -11.95
N ILE A 72 22.97 6.56 -12.08
CA ILE A 72 22.26 5.30 -12.22
C ILE A 72 21.90 5.10 -13.68
N ASP A 73 22.31 3.98 -14.29
CA ASP A 73 21.85 3.59 -15.62
C ASP A 73 20.40 3.09 -15.52
N TYR A 74 19.46 4.02 -15.61
CA TYR A 74 18.02 3.75 -15.49
C TYR A 74 17.39 3.63 -16.86
N ARG A 75 17.00 2.40 -17.24
CA ARG A 75 16.50 2.04 -18.56
C ARG A 75 14.98 1.83 -18.49
N LEU A 76 14.23 2.78 -19.08
CA LEU A 76 12.78 2.68 -19.26
C LEU A 76 12.45 1.77 -20.44
N ARG A 77 11.30 1.09 -20.39
CA ARG A 77 10.81 0.14 -21.42
C ARG A 77 11.76 -1.05 -21.64
N HIS A 78 12.56 -1.39 -20.63
CA HIS A 78 13.44 -2.55 -20.64
C HIS A 78 12.86 -3.61 -19.70
N GLU A 79 12.36 -4.70 -20.29
CA GLU A 79 11.71 -5.78 -19.55
C GLU A 79 12.64 -6.97 -19.36
N ALA A 80 12.91 -7.32 -18.11
CA ALA A 80 13.59 -8.57 -17.78
C ALA A 80 12.63 -9.74 -18.03
N VAL A 81 13.04 -10.71 -18.86
CA VAL A 81 12.20 -11.84 -19.29
C VAL A 81 12.74 -13.20 -18.85
N ALA A 82 14.04 -13.30 -18.52
CA ALA A 82 14.63 -14.50 -17.91
C ALA A 82 15.76 -14.13 -16.95
N ILE A 83 15.97 -14.95 -15.93
CA ILE A 83 17.09 -14.87 -14.99
C ILE A 83 17.85 -16.20 -15.04
N ASP A 84 19.11 -16.17 -15.39
CA ASP A 84 20.04 -17.29 -15.23
C ASP A 84 20.92 -17.03 -13.98
N ALA A 85 20.50 -17.58 -12.86
CA ALA A 85 21.19 -17.36 -11.58
C ALA A 85 22.59 -18.05 -11.54
N ALA A 86 22.79 -19.10 -12.32
CA ALA A 86 24.07 -19.80 -12.37
C ALA A 86 25.13 -19.02 -13.17
N ARG A 87 24.70 -18.36 -14.26
CA ARG A 87 25.57 -17.49 -15.07
C ARG A 87 25.60 -16.05 -14.58
N GLN A 88 24.74 -15.69 -13.62
CA GLN A 88 24.55 -14.32 -13.15
C GLN A 88 24.19 -13.36 -14.31
N GLU A 89 23.22 -13.75 -15.13
CA GLU A 89 22.73 -12.99 -16.27
C GLU A 89 21.22 -12.80 -16.22
N VAL A 90 20.75 -11.64 -16.70
CA VAL A 90 19.35 -11.34 -16.95
C VAL A 90 19.16 -11.16 -18.45
N THR A 91 18.20 -11.88 -19.05
CA THR A 91 17.76 -11.61 -20.42
C THR A 91 16.76 -10.48 -20.41
N VAL A 92 16.98 -9.47 -21.22
CA VAL A 92 16.24 -8.22 -21.26
C VAL A 92 15.72 -7.96 -22.67
N ILE A 93 14.47 -7.55 -22.79
CA ILE A 93 13.88 -7.03 -24.03
C ILE A 93 13.78 -5.50 -23.92
N ASP A 94 14.49 -4.81 -24.79
CA ASP A 94 14.27 -3.40 -25.08
C ASP A 94 12.98 -3.27 -25.92
N ARG A 95 11.90 -2.78 -25.29
CA ARG A 95 10.58 -2.65 -25.94
C ARG A 95 10.47 -1.46 -26.90
N GLN A 96 11.48 -0.58 -26.95
CA GLN A 96 11.56 0.52 -27.91
C GLN A 96 12.20 0.08 -29.23
N GLU A 97 13.30 -0.67 -29.12
CA GLU A 97 14.09 -1.14 -30.26
C GLU A 97 13.76 -2.58 -30.65
N GLU A 98 12.83 -3.23 -29.95
CA GLU A 98 12.45 -4.64 -30.14
C GLU A 98 13.66 -5.59 -30.14
N ARG A 99 14.66 -5.28 -29.33
CA ARG A 99 15.94 -6.00 -29.26
C ARG A 99 16.08 -6.76 -27.95
N GLU A 100 16.47 -8.02 -28.03
CA GLU A 100 16.88 -8.83 -26.88
C GLU A 100 18.38 -8.70 -26.64
N TYR A 101 18.78 -8.61 -25.35
CA TYR A 101 20.17 -8.63 -24.94
C TYR A 101 20.32 -9.26 -23.54
N ARG A 102 21.56 -9.54 -23.14
CA ARG A 102 21.87 -10.05 -21.81
C ARG A 102 22.60 -9.01 -20.99
N GLU A 103 22.25 -8.95 -19.71
CA GLU A 103 22.86 -8.06 -18.72
C GLU A 103 23.48 -8.92 -17.60
N SER A 104 24.80 -8.89 -17.43
CA SER A 104 25.48 -9.60 -16.36
C SER A 104 25.47 -8.81 -15.07
N TYR A 105 25.58 -9.50 -13.92
CA TYR A 105 25.56 -8.86 -12.60
C TYR A 105 26.46 -9.58 -11.59
N ASP A 106 26.99 -8.83 -10.62
CA ASP A 106 27.56 -9.38 -9.38
C ASP A 106 26.44 -9.62 -8.37
N TYR A 107 25.47 -8.70 -8.31
CA TYR A 107 24.25 -8.77 -7.49
C TYR A 107 23.01 -8.42 -8.29
N LEU A 108 21.91 -9.11 -7.97
CA LEU A 108 20.60 -8.84 -8.55
C LEU A 108 19.60 -8.45 -7.47
N VAL A 109 18.83 -7.38 -7.73
CA VAL A 109 17.70 -6.96 -6.86
C VAL A 109 16.40 -7.19 -7.61
N TYR A 110 15.54 -8.04 -7.07
CA TYR A 110 14.22 -8.31 -7.59
C TYR A 110 13.21 -7.37 -6.91
N ALA A 111 12.72 -6.36 -7.63
CA ALA A 111 11.84 -5.31 -7.13
C ALA A 111 10.64 -5.04 -8.06
N THR A 112 10.10 -6.11 -8.65
CA THR A 112 9.07 -6.10 -9.69
C THR A 112 7.67 -5.68 -9.20
N GLY A 113 7.50 -5.47 -7.90
CA GLY A 113 6.24 -5.05 -7.32
C GLY A 113 5.12 -6.09 -7.42
N ASN A 114 3.90 -5.62 -7.63
CA ASN A 114 2.71 -6.44 -7.75
C ASN A 114 1.85 -6.03 -8.96
N ARG A 115 0.85 -6.85 -9.27
CA ARG A 115 -0.17 -6.60 -10.30
C ARG A 115 -1.57 -6.71 -9.70
N PRO A 116 -2.58 -6.01 -10.25
CA PRO A 116 -3.95 -6.16 -9.82
C PRO A 116 -4.48 -7.56 -10.11
N ASN A 117 -5.36 -8.05 -9.25
CA ASN A 117 -6.20 -9.19 -9.58
C ASN A 117 -7.18 -8.77 -10.67
N LYS A 118 -7.33 -9.61 -11.69
CA LYS A 118 -8.27 -9.37 -12.79
C LYS A 118 -9.51 -10.21 -12.62
N LEU A 119 -10.64 -9.65 -13.00
CA LEU A 119 -11.89 -10.40 -13.19
C LEU A 119 -11.79 -11.22 -14.47
N THR A 120 -12.29 -12.45 -14.41
CA THR A 120 -12.34 -13.38 -15.56
C THR A 120 -13.74 -13.43 -16.20
N GLN A 121 -14.70 -12.73 -15.62
CA GLN A 121 -16.06 -12.63 -16.10
C GLN A 121 -16.10 -11.87 -17.43
N PRO A 122 -17.06 -12.22 -18.33
CA PRO A 122 -17.18 -11.57 -19.64
C PRO A 122 -17.30 -10.04 -19.55
N GLY A 123 -16.63 -9.34 -20.47
CA GLY A 123 -16.71 -7.88 -20.62
C GLY A 123 -15.82 -7.06 -19.66
N PHE A 124 -15.01 -7.70 -18.80
CA PHE A 124 -14.06 -7.00 -17.94
C PHE A 124 -12.67 -6.75 -18.57
N ASP A 125 -12.54 -7.04 -19.85
CA ASP A 125 -11.44 -6.62 -20.75
C ASP A 125 -11.80 -5.39 -21.62
N ASP A 126 -13.01 -4.84 -21.46
CA ASP A 126 -13.53 -3.65 -22.14
C ASP A 126 -12.67 -2.40 -21.88
N THR A 127 -12.70 -1.46 -22.83
CA THR A 127 -11.99 -0.19 -22.75
C THR A 127 -12.50 0.74 -21.64
N ALA A 128 -13.73 0.59 -21.18
CA ALA A 128 -14.30 1.32 -20.05
C ALA A 128 -14.05 0.63 -18.67
N VAL A 129 -13.22 -0.42 -18.62
CA VAL A 129 -12.81 -1.07 -17.37
C VAL A 129 -11.36 -0.69 -17.05
N VAL A 130 -11.11 -0.19 -15.83
CA VAL A 130 -9.77 0.18 -15.36
C VAL A 130 -9.41 -0.62 -14.12
N TYR A 131 -8.29 -1.34 -14.19
CA TYR A 131 -7.63 -1.97 -13.04
C TYR A 131 -6.62 -0.99 -12.46
N PHE A 132 -7.05 -0.15 -11.54
CA PHE A 132 -6.34 1.05 -11.12
C PHE A 132 -5.07 0.73 -10.31
N LYS A 133 -3.89 0.75 -10.95
CA LYS A 133 -2.61 0.39 -10.32
C LYS A 133 -1.40 1.19 -10.79
N THR A 134 -1.36 1.65 -12.04
CA THR A 134 -0.19 2.29 -12.65
C THR A 134 -0.50 3.73 -13.11
N LEU A 135 0.53 4.50 -13.47
CA LEU A 135 0.31 5.82 -14.06
C LEU A 135 -0.43 5.73 -15.41
N ASP A 136 -0.21 4.68 -16.19
CA ASP A 136 -0.96 4.45 -17.42
C ASP A 136 -2.45 4.21 -17.13
N ASP A 137 -2.79 3.48 -16.06
CA ASP A 137 -4.17 3.36 -15.61
C ASP A 137 -4.74 4.71 -15.16
N THR A 138 -3.92 5.57 -14.56
CA THR A 138 -4.32 6.93 -14.17
C THR A 138 -4.58 7.80 -15.40
N ARG A 139 -3.69 7.80 -16.40
CA ARG A 139 -3.88 8.50 -17.68
C ARG A 139 -5.16 8.04 -18.36
N ARG A 140 -5.36 6.72 -18.43
CA ARG A 140 -6.56 6.12 -19.01
C ARG A 140 -7.82 6.52 -18.26
N LEU A 141 -7.82 6.44 -16.94
CA LEU A 141 -8.97 6.82 -16.12
C LEU A 141 -9.28 8.32 -16.25
N LYS A 142 -8.26 9.19 -16.28
CA LYS A 142 -8.44 10.63 -16.55
C LYS A 142 -9.07 10.87 -17.92
N SER A 143 -8.57 10.23 -18.98
CA SER A 143 -9.16 10.34 -20.32
C SER A 143 -10.63 9.91 -20.31
N LEU A 144 -10.95 8.76 -19.72
CA LEU A 144 -12.33 8.30 -19.62
C LEU A 144 -13.22 9.30 -18.86
N ILE A 145 -12.76 9.87 -17.77
CA ILE A 145 -13.54 10.83 -16.96
C ILE A 145 -13.75 12.15 -17.74
N TYR A 146 -12.69 12.73 -18.27
CA TYR A 146 -12.73 14.08 -18.82
C TYR A 146 -13.14 14.18 -20.29
N GLU A 147 -12.96 13.10 -21.08
CA GLU A 147 -13.30 13.08 -22.51
C GLU A 147 -14.64 12.38 -22.77
N LYS A 148 -14.97 11.34 -21.98
CA LYS A 148 -16.23 10.59 -22.14
C LYS A 148 -17.34 11.10 -21.23
N ALA A 149 -16.99 11.89 -20.19
CA ALA A 149 -17.93 12.47 -19.23
C ALA A 149 -18.97 11.45 -18.69
N PRO A 150 -18.52 10.35 -18.06
CA PRO A 150 -19.40 9.31 -17.57
C PRO A 150 -20.33 9.87 -16.51
N ARG A 151 -21.59 9.41 -16.46
CA ARG A 151 -22.56 9.80 -15.45
C ARG A 151 -22.52 8.86 -14.25
N SER A 152 -22.09 7.62 -14.47
CA SER A 152 -22.05 6.56 -13.45
C SER A 152 -20.78 5.75 -13.54
N ALA A 153 -20.32 5.27 -12.38
CA ALA A 153 -19.18 4.36 -12.29
C ALA A 153 -19.47 3.24 -11.30
N LEU A 154 -19.18 1.99 -11.69
CA LEU A 154 -19.19 0.86 -10.78
C LEU A 154 -17.79 0.63 -10.24
N LEU A 155 -17.64 0.62 -8.91
CA LEU A 155 -16.40 0.33 -8.20
C LEU A 155 -16.47 -1.08 -7.66
N VAL A 156 -15.69 -1.99 -8.24
CA VAL A 156 -15.65 -3.40 -7.84
C VAL A 156 -14.54 -3.61 -6.80
N GLY A 157 -14.95 -3.97 -5.59
CA GLY A 157 -14.12 -4.06 -4.39
C GLY A 157 -14.26 -2.81 -3.50
N ALA A 158 -14.47 -3.01 -2.21
CA ALA A 158 -14.63 -1.95 -1.20
C ALA A 158 -13.39 -1.79 -0.29
N GLY A 159 -12.20 -1.87 -0.89
CA GLY A 159 -10.93 -1.54 -0.26
C GLY A 159 -10.64 -0.03 -0.31
N TYR A 160 -9.56 0.39 0.36
CA TYR A 160 -9.17 1.81 0.44
C TYR A 160 -8.99 2.47 -0.94
N THR A 161 -8.45 1.78 -1.95
CA THR A 161 -8.27 2.34 -3.30
C THR A 161 -9.60 2.79 -3.91
N ASN A 162 -10.62 1.93 -3.89
CA ASN A 162 -11.92 2.28 -4.46
C ASN A 162 -12.69 3.28 -3.60
N LEU A 163 -12.44 3.34 -2.29
CA LEU A 163 -13.02 4.40 -1.45
C LEU A 163 -12.43 5.77 -1.81
N GLU A 164 -11.11 5.87 -2.00
CA GLU A 164 -10.46 7.10 -2.48
C GLU A 164 -10.96 7.49 -3.89
N VAL A 165 -11.13 6.52 -4.80
CA VAL A 165 -11.69 6.77 -6.14
C VAL A 165 -13.17 7.20 -6.04
N ALA A 166 -13.97 6.59 -5.14
CA ALA A 166 -15.36 6.98 -4.93
C ALA A 166 -15.50 8.44 -4.47
N ASP A 167 -14.65 8.87 -3.53
CA ASP A 167 -14.58 10.28 -3.08
C ASP A 167 -14.30 11.22 -4.26
N VAL A 168 -13.30 10.91 -5.08
CA VAL A 168 -12.94 11.73 -6.25
C VAL A 168 -14.09 11.77 -7.25
N LEU A 169 -14.64 10.64 -7.68
CA LEU A 169 -15.73 10.56 -8.65
C LEU A 169 -16.99 11.30 -8.16
N PHE A 170 -17.34 11.13 -6.89
CA PHE A 170 -18.46 11.83 -6.28
C PHE A 170 -18.32 13.37 -6.38
N ASN A 171 -17.13 13.88 -6.04
CA ASN A 171 -16.85 15.32 -6.12
C ASN A 171 -16.81 15.81 -7.58
N MET A 172 -16.52 14.95 -8.55
CA MET A 172 -16.58 15.22 -9.98
C MET A 172 -17.99 15.04 -10.57
N LYS A 173 -19.02 14.75 -9.75
CA LYS A 173 -20.41 14.54 -10.17
C LYS A 173 -20.60 13.27 -11.03
N VAL A 174 -19.71 12.32 -10.94
CA VAL A 174 -19.90 10.96 -11.44
C VAL A 174 -20.49 10.12 -10.30
N ARG A 175 -21.67 9.53 -10.49
CA ARG A 175 -22.34 8.73 -9.46
C ARG A 175 -21.59 7.41 -9.23
N PRO A 176 -20.92 7.21 -8.08
CA PRO A 176 -20.28 5.95 -7.78
C PRO A 176 -21.29 4.96 -7.19
N VAL A 177 -21.20 3.70 -7.61
CA VAL A 177 -21.83 2.53 -6.98
C VAL A 177 -20.71 1.59 -6.56
N ILE A 178 -20.70 1.13 -5.33
CA ILE A 178 -19.66 0.25 -4.80
C ILE A 178 -20.25 -1.15 -4.59
N VAL A 179 -19.61 -2.18 -5.17
CA VAL A 179 -19.96 -3.58 -4.96
C VAL A 179 -18.78 -4.33 -4.35
N GLU A 180 -19.04 -5.17 -3.36
CA GLU A 180 -18.03 -5.94 -2.65
C GLU A 180 -18.46 -7.40 -2.52
N LYS A 181 -17.58 -8.34 -2.86
CA LYS A 181 -17.84 -9.77 -2.72
C LYS A 181 -17.86 -10.23 -1.26
N ALA A 182 -17.00 -9.66 -0.42
CA ALA A 182 -17.00 -9.95 1.00
C ALA A 182 -18.30 -9.44 1.66
N PRO A 183 -18.73 -10.04 2.78
CA PRO A 183 -19.95 -9.60 3.48
C PRO A 183 -19.81 -8.22 4.12
N THR A 184 -18.64 -7.59 4.02
CA THR A 184 -18.37 -6.29 4.64
C THR A 184 -17.32 -5.48 3.89
N ILE A 185 -17.36 -4.17 4.09
CA ILE A 185 -16.33 -3.22 3.66
C ILE A 185 -15.06 -3.37 4.53
N LEU A 186 -13.88 -3.11 3.99
CA LEU A 186 -12.61 -3.02 4.73
C LEU A 186 -12.41 -4.17 5.73
N PRO A 187 -12.29 -5.42 5.33
CA PRO A 187 -12.32 -6.59 6.21
C PRO A 187 -11.14 -6.64 7.23
N ALA A 188 -10.10 -5.85 7.03
CA ALA A 188 -8.99 -5.72 7.98
C ALA A 188 -9.30 -4.78 9.16
N PHE A 189 -10.40 -4.02 9.09
CA PHE A 189 -10.80 -3.10 10.15
C PHE A 189 -11.89 -3.70 11.05
N SER A 190 -11.87 -3.33 12.32
CA SER A 190 -12.88 -3.72 13.30
C SER A 190 -14.27 -3.16 12.94
N PRO A 191 -15.36 -3.83 13.36
CA PRO A 191 -16.72 -3.38 13.06
C PRO A 191 -16.97 -1.91 13.43
N GLU A 192 -16.44 -1.46 14.55
CA GLU A 192 -16.61 -0.10 15.07
C GLU A 192 -16.00 0.97 14.15
N ILE A 193 -14.94 0.64 13.43
CA ILE A 193 -14.31 1.53 12.43
C ILE A 193 -15.10 1.51 11.12
N ARG A 194 -15.50 0.29 10.68
CA ARG A 194 -16.29 0.12 9.44
C ARG A 194 -17.64 0.84 9.50
N GLU A 195 -18.29 0.81 10.67
CA GLU A 195 -19.54 1.53 10.93
C GLU A 195 -19.45 3.01 10.52
N LYS A 196 -18.37 3.69 10.93
CA LYS A 196 -18.17 5.12 10.60
C LYS A 196 -17.94 5.36 9.10
N VAL A 197 -17.33 4.42 8.40
CA VAL A 197 -17.20 4.49 6.92
C VAL A 197 -18.57 4.29 6.27
N LEU A 198 -19.37 3.32 6.73
CA LEU A 198 -20.72 3.06 6.22
C LEU A 198 -21.67 4.24 6.49
N GLU A 199 -21.58 4.85 7.67
CA GLU A 199 -22.31 6.11 7.99
C GLU A 199 -21.97 7.21 6.97
N LYS A 200 -20.69 7.37 6.61
CA LYS A 200 -20.25 8.36 5.61
C LYS A 200 -20.73 8.02 4.21
N ILE A 201 -20.73 6.75 3.80
CA ILE A 201 -21.29 6.28 2.53
C ILE A 201 -22.77 6.64 2.44
N ALA A 202 -23.54 6.36 3.50
CA ALA A 202 -24.97 6.69 3.58
C ALA A 202 -25.22 8.20 3.60
N GLU A 203 -24.42 8.97 4.35
CA GLU A 203 -24.48 10.45 4.39
C GLU A 203 -24.30 11.06 2.98
N LYS A 204 -23.39 10.48 2.19
CA LYS A 204 -23.15 10.94 0.81
C LYS A 204 -24.15 10.39 -0.21
N GLY A 205 -25.05 9.52 0.20
CA GLY A 205 -26.00 8.86 -0.72
C GLY A 205 -25.32 7.96 -1.75
N ILE A 206 -24.14 7.41 -1.42
CA ILE A 206 -23.44 6.45 -2.28
C ILE A 206 -24.07 5.08 -2.10
N GLU A 207 -24.40 4.44 -3.22
CA GLU A 207 -24.97 3.09 -3.24
C GLU A 207 -23.87 2.07 -2.97
N PHE A 208 -24.08 1.20 -1.95
CA PHE A 208 -23.12 0.15 -1.55
C PHE A 208 -23.80 -1.19 -1.36
N HIS A 209 -23.25 -2.23 -1.97
CA HIS A 209 -23.72 -3.61 -1.87
C HIS A 209 -22.58 -4.55 -1.49
N SER A 210 -22.73 -5.25 -0.36
CA SER A 210 -21.79 -6.30 0.08
C SER A 210 -22.36 -7.71 -0.17
N GLY A 211 -21.48 -8.71 -0.23
CA GLY A 211 -21.88 -10.09 -0.55
C GLY A 211 -22.31 -10.26 -2.01
N VAL A 212 -21.82 -9.42 -2.91
CA VAL A 212 -22.26 -9.35 -4.32
C VAL A 212 -21.17 -9.87 -5.24
N ASP A 213 -21.50 -10.89 -6.03
CA ASP A 213 -20.68 -11.39 -7.12
C ASP A 213 -20.95 -10.60 -8.41
N VAL A 214 -19.89 -10.17 -9.08
CA VAL A 214 -19.96 -9.59 -10.43
C VAL A 214 -20.02 -10.72 -11.44
N LEU A 215 -20.97 -10.67 -12.40
CA LEU A 215 -21.25 -11.74 -13.33
C LEU A 215 -20.80 -11.43 -14.77
N ALA A 216 -21.09 -10.23 -15.26
CA ALA A 216 -20.70 -9.79 -16.60
C ALA A 216 -20.80 -8.28 -16.75
N LYS A 217 -20.09 -7.72 -17.74
CA LYS A 217 -20.27 -6.33 -18.20
C LYS A 217 -20.69 -6.34 -19.68
N GLU A 218 -21.80 -5.68 -19.99
CA GLU A 218 -22.37 -5.58 -21.34
C GLU A 218 -22.63 -4.10 -21.66
N GLY A 219 -21.76 -3.50 -22.47
CA GLY A 219 -21.82 -2.06 -22.74
C GLY A 219 -21.74 -1.24 -21.45
N ALA A 220 -22.73 -0.39 -21.19
CA ALA A 220 -22.81 0.45 -19.98
C ALA A 220 -23.57 -0.23 -18.82
N VAL A 221 -23.74 -1.56 -18.84
CA VAL A 221 -24.43 -2.28 -17.78
C VAL A 221 -23.53 -3.37 -17.20
N VAL A 222 -23.44 -3.43 -15.87
CA VAL A 222 -22.79 -4.53 -15.15
C VAL A 222 -23.84 -5.37 -14.45
N ARG A 223 -23.88 -6.67 -14.77
CA ARG A 223 -24.74 -7.64 -14.09
C ARG A 223 -24.02 -8.23 -12.89
N THR A 224 -24.75 -8.34 -11.80
CA THR A 224 -24.28 -8.89 -10.52
C THR A 224 -25.33 -9.84 -9.93
N SER A 225 -24.97 -10.55 -8.85
CA SER A 225 -25.91 -11.37 -8.07
C SER A 225 -27.00 -10.53 -7.36
N ALA A 226 -26.81 -9.23 -7.20
CA ALA A 226 -27.79 -8.30 -6.58
C ALA A 226 -28.64 -7.54 -7.62
N GLY A 227 -28.45 -7.78 -8.94
CA GLY A 227 -29.14 -7.09 -10.00
C GLY A 227 -28.17 -6.48 -11.02
N ALA A 228 -28.69 -5.57 -11.86
CA ALA A 228 -27.93 -4.87 -12.88
C ALA A 228 -27.73 -3.40 -12.50
N PHE A 229 -26.53 -2.89 -12.74
CA PHE A 229 -26.16 -1.50 -12.45
C PHE A 229 -25.71 -0.79 -13.72
N ASP A 230 -26.19 0.44 -13.91
CA ASP A 230 -25.67 1.30 -14.97
C ASP A 230 -24.26 1.74 -14.60
N ALA A 231 -23.30 1.50 -15.50
CA ALA A 231 -21.90 1.81 -15.31
C ALA A 231 -21.23 2.22 -16.62
N ASP A 232 -21.22 3.49 -16.92
CA ASP A 232 -20.45 4.04 -18.05
C ASP A 232 -18.95 3.72 -17.91
N LEU A 233 -18.49 3.56 -16.67
CA LEU A 233 -17.12 3.26 -16.26
C LEU A 233 -17.12 2.18 -15.18
N ALA A 234 -16.18 1.25 -15.22
CA ALA A 234 -15.90 0.31 -14.13
C ALA A 234 -14.46 0.45 -13.63
N VAL A 235 -14.29 0.62 -12.31
CA VAL A 235 -12.97 0.60 -11.68
C VAL A 235 -12.85 -0.64 -10.79
N VAL A 236 -11.86 -1.47 -11.06
CA VAL A 236 -11.69 -2.76 -10.38
C VAL A 236 -10.46 -2.70 -9.46
N ALA A 237 -10.68 -2.85 -8.14
CA ALA A 237 -9.64 -2.87 -7.12
C ALA A 237 -9.91 -4.00 -6.09
N ILE A 238 -9.80 -5.25 -6.56
CA ILE A 238 -10.08 -6.49 -5.80
C ILE A 238 -8.82 -7.15 -5.24
N GLY A 239 -7.83 -6.33 -4.88
CA GLY A 239 -6.55 -6.78 -4.34
C GLY A 239 -5.50 -7.00 -5.43
N VAL A 240 -4.31 -7.40 -4.98
CA VAL A 240 -3.10 -7.52 -5.79
C VAL A 240 -2.42 -8.87 -5.58
N LYS A 241 -1.59 -9.26 -6.56
CA LYS A 241 -0.68 -10.42 -6.47
C LYS A 241 0.75 -9.97 -6.74
N PRO A 242 1.74 -10.50 -6.01
CA PRO A 242 3.14 -10.20 -6.27
C PRO A 242 3.56 -10.67 -7.68
N ASN A 243 4.45 -9.91 -8.32
CA ASN A 243 5.01 -10.25 -9.63
C ASN A 243 6.21 -11.18 -9.44
N THR A 244 6.00 -12.48 -9.32
CA THR A 244 7.04 -13.48 -8.98
C THR A 244 7.25 -14.55 -10.03
N THR A 245 6.53 -14.52 -11.15
CA THR A 245 6.60 -15.53 -12.20
C THR A 245 8.05 -15.71 -12.73
N LEU A 246 8.73 -14.59 -13.00
CA LEU A 246 10.11 -14.60 -13.49
C LEU A 246 11.08 -15.19 -12.44
N PHE A 247 10.92 -14.84 -11.18
CA PHE A 247 11.73 -15.35 -10.07
C PHE A 247 11.52 -16.84 -9.84
N ALA A 248 10.27 -17.31 -9.87
CA ALA A 248 9.92 -18.72 -9.73
C ALA A 248 10.46 -19.55 -10.90
N ALA A 249 10.41 -19.01 -12.14
CA ALA A 249 10.97 -19.67 -13.33
C ALA A 249 12.50 -19.83 -13.25
N ALA A 250 13.18 -18.97 -12.51
CA ALA A 250 14.61 -19.08 -12.22
C ALA A 250 14.94 -20.08 -11.07
N GLY A 251 13.94 -20.78 -10.52
CA GLY A 251 14.11 -21.74 -9.42
C GLY A 251 14.06 -21.10 -8.02
N GLY A 252 13.61 -19.84 -7.89
CA GLY A 252 13.50 -19.15 -6.62
C GLY A 252 12.30 -19.59 -5.77
N GLU A 253 12.49 -19.63 -4.45
CA GLU A 253 11.43 -20.02 -3.52
C GLU A 253 10.43 -18.90 -3.27
N LEU A 254 9.14 -19.27 -3.32
CA LEU A 254 8.03 -18.38 -2.96
C LEU A 254 7.50 -18.73 -1.56
N GLY A 255 6.97 -17.73 -0.87
CA GLY A 255 6.41 -17.85 0.47
C GLY A 255 4.97 -17.33 0.56
N VAL A 256 4.69 -16.54 1.59
CA VAL A 256 3.33 -16.06 1.90
C VAL A 256 2.72 -15.30 0.72
N ALA A 257 1.48 -15.62 0.38
CA ALA A 257 0.72 -15.04 -0.74
C ALA A 257 1.41 -15.17 -2.12
N GLY A 258 2.38 -16.08 -2.28
CA GLY A 258 3.16 -16.23 -3.49
C GLY A 258 4.22 -15.13 -3.70
N ALA A 259 4.58 -14.39 -2.66
CA ALA A 259 5.67 -13.42 -2.68
C ALA A 259 7.03 -14.12 -2.64
N VAL A 260 8.08 -13.42 -3.07
CA VAL A 260 9.45 -13.94 -2.95
C VAL A 260 9.78 -14.15 -1.48
N LYS A 261 10.16 -15.37 -1.13
CA LYS A 261 10.60 -15.71 0.22
C LYS A 261 11.97 -15.07 0.50
N VAL A 262 12.07 -14.33 1.58
CA VAL A 262 13.29 -13.64 1.99
C VAL A 262 13.62 -13.89 3.46
N ASP A 263 14.92 -13.88 3.76
CA ASP A 263 15.39 -13.85 5.15
C ASP A 263 15.35 -12.41 5.73
N ARG A 264 15.81 -12.26 6.97
CA ARG A 264 15.85 -10.95 7.66
C ARG A 264 16.84 -9.96 7.04
N TYR A 265 17.75 -10.40 6.17
CA TYR A 265 18.67 -9.57 5.40
C TYR A 265 18.14 -9.23 4.01
N LEU A 266 16.92 -9.70 3.68
CA LEU A 266 16.26 -9.60 2.38
C LEU A 266 16.95 -10.37 1.25
N ARG A 267 17.74 -11.40 1.62
CA ARG A 267 18.32 -12.38 0.69
C ARG A 267 17.25 -13.40 0.31
N THR A 268 17.31 -13.85 -0.93
CA THR A 268 16.44 -14.91 -1.45
C THR A 268 17.10 -16.29 -1.38
N SER A 269 16.41 -17.31 -1.85
CA SER A 269 16.98 -18.65 -2.03
C SER A 269 18.03 -18.76 -3.14
N LEU A 270 18.09 -17.77 -4.05
CA LEU A 270 19.06 -17.73 -5.13
C LEU A 270 20.31 -16.93 -4.70
N PRO A 271 21.53 -17.41 -5.01
CA PRO A 271 22.76 -16.75 -4.59
C PRO A 271 22.89 -15.35 -5.21
N ASN A 272 23.41 -14.39 -4.44
CA ASN A 272 23.62 -12.99 -4.83
C ASN A 272 22.34 -12.26 -5.29
N LEU A 273 21.16 -12.78 -4.94
CA LEU A 273 19.88 -12.23 -5.30
C LEU A 273 19.08 -11.80 -4.06
N PHE A 274 18.70 -10.53 -4.04
CA PHE A 274 17.87 -9.90 -3.02
C PHE A 274 16.48 -9.57 -3.56
N ALA A 275 15.48 -9.46 -2.69
CA ALA A 275 14.16 -8.96 -3.09
C ALA A 275 13.66 -7.88 -2.15
N ALA A 276 12.90 -6.90 -2.71
CA ALA A 276 12.37 -5.77 -1.96
C ALA A 276 11.05 -5.26 -2.54
N GLY A 277 10.21 -4.73 -1.67
CA GLY A 277 8.94 -4.13 -2.02
C GLY A 277 7.80 -5.14 -2.21
N ASP A 278 6.78 -4.77 -2.98
CA ASP A 278 5.52 -5.50 -3.08
C ASP A 278 5.64 -6.90 -3.72
N CYS A 279 6.79 -7.29 -4.24
CA CYS A 279 7.04 -8.65 -4.73
C CYS A 279 7.60 -9.59 -3.65
N ALA A 280 8.07 -9.06 -2.52
CA ALA A 280 8.73 -9.81 -1.45
C ALA A 280 7.87 -9.95 -0.20
N GLU A 281 8.19 -10.90 0.65
CA GLU A 281 7.63 -11.03 1.99
C GLU A 281 8.10 -9.90 2.92
N HIS A 282 7.32 -9.68 3.98
CA HIS A 282 7.60 -8.68 4.99
C HIS A 282 7.58 -9.32 6.38
N TYR A 283 8.66 -9.20 7.14
CA TYR A 283 8.67 -9.68 8.52
C TYR A 283 7.73 -8.84 9.38
N VAL A 284 6.66 -9.48 9.90
CA VAL A 284 5.70 -8.86 10.83
C VAL A 284 6.20 -9.06 12.24
N ARG A 285 6.62 -7.99 12.89
CA ARG A 285 7.33 -8.00 14.17
C ARG A 285 6.55 -8.71 15.27
N GLN A 286 5.30 -8.37 15.44
CA GLN A 286 4.44 -8.90 16.51
C GLN A 286 4.07 -10.38 16.30
N LEU A 287 4.08 -10.86 15.04
CA LEU A 287 3.84 -12.28 14.73
C LEU A 287 5.12 -13.12 14.74
N GLY A 288 6.31 -12.48 14.77
CA GLY A 288 7.59 -13.19 14.72
C GLY A 288 7.84 -13.96 13.42
N ARG A 289 7.08 -13.68 12.35
CA ARG A 289 7.11 -14.40 11.08
C ARG A 289 6.87 -13.48 9.89
N ASN A 290 7.17 -13.97 8.71
CA ASN A 290 6.86 -13.26 7.48
C ASN A 290 5.34 -13.26 7.21
N GLY A 291 4.87 -12.17 6.62
CA GLY A 291 3.54 -11.94 6.09
C GLY A 291 3.60 -11.21 4.76
N TYR A 292 2.45 -10.80 4.23
CA TYR A 292 2.38 -10.03 3.00
C TYR A 292 1.47 -8.81 3.19
N MET A 293 2.06 -7.62 3.13
CA MET A 293 1.35 -6.34 3.21
C MET A 293 2.08 -5.29 2.35
N PRO A 294 1.73 -5.18 1.05
CA PRO A 294 2.41 -4.29 0.11
C PRO A 294 2.10 -2.82 0.42
N LEU A 295 3.11 -2.10 0.93
CA LEU A 295 3.05 -0.69 1.31
C LEU A 295 4.27 0.06 0.82
N GLY A 296 4.07 1.26 0.26
CA GLY A 296 5.14 2.11 -0.26
C GLY A 296 6.28 2.40 0.74
N PRO A 297 6.00 2.79 2.01
CA PRO A 297 7.05 2.99 3.02
C PRO A 297 7.87 1.72 3.30
N VAL A 298 7.25 0.55 3.25
CA VAL A 298 7.94 -0.75 3.43
C VAL A 298 8.88 -1.01 2.26
N ALA A 299 8.38 -0.82 1.02
CA ALA A 299 9.18 -0.99 -0.19
C ALA A 299 10.44 -0.10 -0.16
N ASN A 300 10.30 1.16 0.23
CA ASN A 300 11.42 2.09 0.36
C ASN A 300 12.43 1.66 1.44
N LYS A 301 11.96 1.22 2.61
CA LYS A 301 12.83 0.74 3.70
C LYS A 301 13.58 -0.52 3.30
N GLN A 302 12.88 -1.49 2.68
CA GLN A 302 13.50 -2.73 2.20
C GLN A 302 14.52 -2.43 1.10
N GLY A 303 14.17 -1.63 0.09
CA GLY A 303 15.09 -1.25 -0.99
C GLY A 303 16.36 -0.60 -0.45
N ARG A 304 16.23 0.39 0.45
CA ARG A 304 17.37 1.05 1.09
C ARG A 304 18.24 0.05 1.85
N LEU A 305 17.63 -0.88 2.59
CA LEU A 305 18.37 -1.90 3.33
C LEU A 305 19.11 -2.86 2.40
N VAL A 306 18.46 -3.33 1.34
CA VAL A 306 19.09 -4.17 0.30
C VAL A 306 20.31 -3.48 -0.29
N GLY A 307 20.17 -2.18 -0.67
CA GLY A 307 21.30 -1.42 -1.18
C GLY A 307 22.47 -1.34 -0.19
N SER A 308 22.19 -1.11 1.10
CA SER A 308 23.22 -1.12 2.13
C SER A 308 23.84 -2.52 2.32
N ASN A 309 23.05 -3.58 2.32
CA ASN A 309 23.52 -4.96 2.53
C ASN A 309 24.38 -5.46 1.36
N ILE A 310 24.09 -5.02 0.14
CA ILE A 310 24.92 -5.33 -1.04
C ILE A 310 26.31 -4.68 -0.89
N VAL A 311 26.36 -3.42 -0.51
CA VAL A 311 27.65 -2.70 -0.35
C VAL A 311 28.44 -3.23 0.84
N ASN A 312 27.76 -3.56 1.94
CA ASN A 312 28.37 -4.02 3.20
C ASN A 312 28.20 -5.54 3.39
N ASN A 313 28.46 -6.33 2.35
CA ASN A 313 28.19 -7.78 2.36
C ASN A 313 28.84 -8.54 3.53
N GLY A 314 29.97 -8.06 4.07
CA GLY A 314 30.60 -8.60 5.27
C GLY A 314 29.91 -8.26 6.60
N THR A 315 29.04 -7.23 6.62
CA THR A 315 28.39 -6.70 7.84
C THR A 315 26.95 -6.30 7.56
N MET A 316 26.11 -7.26 7.17
CA MET A 316 24.70 -7.01 6.82
C MET A 316 23.86 -6.61 8.03
N THR A 317 22.90 -5.73 7.79
CA THR A 317 21.90 -5.32 8.79
C THR A 317 20.58 -6.05 8.57
N MET A 318 19.95 -6.52 9.64
CA MET A 318 18.65 -7.17 9.57
C MET A 318 17.53 -6.15 9.34
N PHE A 319 16.54 -6.52 8.53
CA PHE A 319 15.28 -5.78 8.44
C PHE A 319 14.54 -5.84 9.77
N ALA A 320 14.27 -4.68 10.35
CA ALA A 320 13.58 -4.59 11.64
C ALA A 320 12.16 -5.17 11.58
N GLY A 321 11.56 -5.24 10.40
CA GLY A 321 10.17 -5.67 10.21
C GLY A 321 9.19 -4.50 10.16
N ILE A 322 7.91 -4.84 10.11
CA ILE A 322 6.80 -3.90 10.00
C ILE A 322 5.80 -4.09 11.13
N ASP A 323 5.11 -3.01 11.48
CA ASP A 323 3.94 -3.00 12.37
C ASP A 323 2.65 -2.68 11.58
N GLN A 324 2.65 -2.89 10.26
CA GLN A 324 1.49 -2.80 9.37
C GLN A 324 0.75 -1.45 9.42
N THR A 325 1.49 -0.35 9.60
CA THR A 325 0.92 0.99 9.71
C THR A 325 0.46 1.52 8.36
N ALA A 326 -0.81 1.92 8.28
CA ALA A 326 -1.42 2.45 7.07
C ALA A 326 -2.50 3.48 7.40
N ALA A 327 -2.71 4.43 6.48
CA ALA A 327 -3.80 5.39 6.55
C ALA A 327 -4.27 5.74 5.14
N PHE A 328 -5.56 6.06 5.00
CA PHE A 328 -6.15 6.60 3.78
C PHE A 328 -7.23 7.64 4.11
N LYS A 329 -7.59 8.43 3.12
CA LYS A 329 -8.63 9.46 3.24
C LYS A 329 -9.91 9.01 2.54
N PHE A 330 -11.06 9.27 3.16
CA PHE A 330 -12.38 9.09 2.57
C PHE A 330 -13.27 10.28 2.93
N PHE A 331 -13.49 11.18 1.99
CA PHE A 331 -14.09 12.50 2.20
C PHE A 331 -13.33 13.30 3.26
N ASP A 332 -14.00 13.68 4.34
CA ASP A 332 -13.44 14.39 5.50
C ASP A 332 -12.88 13.43 6.57
N LEU A 333 -13.01 12.12 6.37
CA LEU A 333 -12.49 11.11 7.29
C LEU A 333 -11.10 10.65 6.91
N THR A 334 -10.25 10.49 7.91
CA THR A 334 -9.02 9.69 7.85
C THR A 334 -9.28 8.35 8.53
N VAL A 335 -8.98 7.26 7.85
CA VAL A 335 -9.06 5.89 8.38
C VAL A 335 -7.65 5.34 8.49
N ALA A 336 -7.28 4.84 9.66
CA ALA A 336 -5.89 4.47 9.91
C ALA A 336 -5.78 3.24 10.83
N THR A 337 -4.69 2.47 10.67
CA THR A 337 -4.41 1.24 11.44
C THR A 337 -2.92 1.06 11.67
N THR A 338 -2.56 0.42 12.79
CA THR A 338 -1.20 -0.03 13.11
C THR A 338 -1.24 -1.25 14.01
N GLY A 339 -0.21 -2.11 13.95
CA GLY A 339 -0.17 -3.37 14.68
C GLY A 339 -1.08 -4.43 14.07
N LEU A 340 -1.45 -5.41 14.87
CA LEU A 340 -2.30 -6.53 14.48
C LEU A 340 -3.78 -6.12 14.50
N ASN A 341 -4.56 -6.65 13.57
CA ASN A 341 -6.01 -6.55 13.59
C ASN A 341 -6.64 -7.76 14.30
N GLU A 342 -7.94 -7.69 14.60
CA GLU A 342 -8.67 -8.75 15.33
C GLU A 342 -8.56 -10.11 14.63
N ARG A 343 -8.65 -10.16 13.30
CA ARG A 343 -8.52 -11.41 12.55
C ARG A 343 -7.14 -12.05 12.74
N GLN A 344 -6.08 -11.26 12.64
CA GLN A 344 -4.71 -11.76 12.82
C GLN A 344 -4.46 -12.25 14.26
N LEU A 345 -5.05 -11.60 15.26
CA LEU A 345 -4.99 -12.02 16.66
C LEU A 345 -5.73 -13.35 16.86
N GLN A 346 -6.92 -13.50 16.29
CA GLN A 346 -7.70 -14.74 16.32
C GLN A 346 -6.98 -15.89 15.61
N GLU A 347 -6.43 -15.65 14.41
CA GLU A 347 -5.63 -16.63 13.65
C GLU A 347 -4.35 -17.04 14.40
N ALA A 348 -3.78 -16.15 15.22
CA ALA A 348 -2.62 -16.42 16.06
C ALA A 348 -2.99 -17.09 17.41
N GLY A 349 -4.29 -17.26 17.71
CA GLY A 349 -4.76 -17.78 18.99
C GLY A 349 -4.43 -16.87 20.18
N ALA A 350 -4.24 -15.57 19.94
CA ALA A 350 -3.88 -14.62 20.98
C ALA A 350 -5.11 -14.18 21.79
N GLU A 351 -4.99 -14.22 23.12
CA GLU A 351 -5.98 -13.59 24.00
C GLU A 351 -5.76 -12.08 24.03
N TYR A 352 -6.80 -11.34 23.69
CA TYR A 352 -6.75 -9.88 23.69
C TYR A 352 -8.04 -9.25 24.22
N LEU A 353 -7.90 -8.04 24.69
CA LEU A 353 -9.01 -7.15 25.02
C LEU A 353 -9.13 -6.05 23.98
N LYS A 354 -10.34 -5.57 23.79
CA LYS A 354 -10.66 -4.45 22.90
C LYS A 354 -11.39 -3.35 23.65
N ILE A 355 -10.99 -2.12 23.43
CA ILE A 355 -11.74 -0.93 23.80
C ILE A 355 -11.85 0.02 22.61
N PHE A 356 -12.85 0.86 22.63
CA PHE A 356 -12.87 2.05 21.78
C PHE A 356 -13.50 3.23 22.53
N ILE A 357 -13.16 4.44 22.08
CA ILE A 357 -13.76 5.69 22.54
C ILE A 357 -14.09 6.57 21.34
N ASP A 358 -15.11 7.37 21.46
CA ASP A 358 -15.35 8.56 20.62
C ASP A 358 -14.91 9.79 21.40
N SER A 359 -14.14 10.67 20.76
CA SER A 359 -13.55 11.84 21.38
C SER A 359 -13.50 13.02 20.40
N PRO A 360 -13.61 14.27 20.86
CA PRO A 360 -13.27 15.41 20.02
C PRO A 360 -11.78 15.40 19.66
N THR A 361 -11.44 15.86 18.45
CA THR A 361 -10.05 15.96 17.99
C THR A 361 -9.32 17.10 18.71
N ARG A 362 -10.02 18.18 19.04
CA ARG A 362 -9.61 19.38 19.77
C ARG A 362 -10.84 20.17 20.23
N GLY A 363 -10.64 21.29 20.89
CA GLY A 363 -11.76 22.14 21.35
C GLY A 363 -12.68 22.59 20.22
N ALA A 364 -13.99 22.49 20.39
CA ALA A 364 -15.00 22.84 19.38
C ALA A 364 -14.85 24.29 18.88
N PHE A 365 -14.51 25.23 19.77
CA PHE A 365 -14.29 26.64 19.42
C PHE A 365 -13.10 26.87 18.47
N THR A 366 -12.20 25.87 18.32
CA THR A 366 -11.09 25.89 17.36
C THR A 366 -11.38 25.11 16.09
N GLY A 367 -12.64 24.74 15.86
CA GLY A 367 -13.07 23.99 14.68
C GLY A 367 -12.72 22.50 14.73
N GLY A 368 -12.66 21.92 15.93
CA GLY A 368 -12.39 20.47 16.11
C GLY A 368 -13.53 19.61 15.60
N GLY A 369 -13.16 18.45 15.03
CA GLY A 369 -14.07 17.38 14.65
C GLY A 369 -14.13 16.26 15.70
N THR A 370 -14.54 15.08 15.26
CA THR A 370 -14.60 13.87 16.09
C THR A 370 -13.66 12.79 15.57
N MET A 371 -13.20 11.94 16.47
CA MET A 371 -12.46 10.73 16.11
C MET A 371 -12.85 9.55 17.02
N ARG A 372 -12.77 8.35 16.47
CA ARG A 372 -12.81 7.09 17.22
C ARG A 372 -11.39 6.54 17.33
N VAL A 373 -11.00 6.15 18.54
CA VAL A 373 -9.74 5.45 18.84
C VAL A 373 -10.11 4.06 19.36
N LEU A 374 -9.57 3.03 18.70
CA LEU A 374 -9.73 1.64 19.09
C LEU A 374 -8.36 1.06 19.44
N LEU A 375 -8.24 0.40 20.59
CA LEU A 375 -7.04 -0.28 21.05
C LEU A 375 -7.29 -1.77 21.23
N LEU A 376 -6.31 -2.59 20.81
CA LEU A 376 -6.23 -4.02 21.05
C LEU A 376 -4.99 -4.28 21.92
N PHE A 377 -5.16 -4.98 23.05
CA PHE A 377 -4.08 -5.19 24.03
C PHE A 377 -4.23 -6.50 24.78
N VAL A 378 -3.14 -7.02 25.34
CA VAL A 378 -3.11 -8.26 26.11
C VAL A 378 -3.76 -8.05 27.47
N LYS A 379 -4.64 -8.97 27.87
CA LYS A 379 -5.23 -8.99 29.22
C LYS A 379 -4.14 -9.17 30.28
N GLY A 380 -4.22 -8.44 31.37
CA GLY A 380 -3.28 -8.48 32.52
C GLY A 380 -2.03 -7.65 32.28
N SER A 381 -1.27 -7.89 31.24
CA SER A 381 -0.06 -7.10 30.98
C SER A 381 -0.33 -5.72 30.36
N GLY A 382 -1.46 -5.54 29.70
CA GLY A 382 -1.78 -4.32 28.98
C GLY A 382 -0.91 -4.06 27.73
N LEU A 383 -0.10 -5.03 27.27
CA LEU A 383 0.77 -4.86 26.10
C LEU A 383 -0.05 -4.52 24.86
N LEU A 384 0.29 -3.42 24.20
CA LEU A 384 -0.38 -2.97 22.97
C LEU A 384 -0.08 -3.91 21.80
N LEU A 385 -1.12 -4.42 21.17
CA LEU A 385 -1.05 -5.33 20.03
C LEU A 385 -1.45 -4.67 18.72
N GLY A 386 -2.41 -3.76 18.76
CA GLY A 386 -2.91 -3.08 17.60
C GLY A 386 -3.76 -1.88 17.94
N ALA A 387 -3.91 -1.00 16.96
CA ALA A 387 -4.77 0.16 17.07
C ALA A 387 -5.39 0.53 15.73
N GLN A 388 -6.62 1.02 15.78
CA GLN A 388 -7.32 1.53 14.62
C GLN A 388 -7.97 2.87 14.98
N MET A 389 -7.97 3.80 14.04
CA MET A 389 -8.54 5.12 14.24
C MET A 389 -9.33 5.55 13.02
N ILE A 390 -10.40 6.29 13.26
CA ILE A 390 -11.16 6.98 12.22
C ILE A 390 -11.65 8.32 12.73
N GLY A 391 -11.65 9.34 11.90
CA GLY A 391 -12.14 10.65 12.26
C GLY A 391 -11.71 11.73 11.28
N GLN A 392 -12.07 12.98 11.60
CA GLN A 392 -11.89 14.10 10.68
C GLN A 392 -10.50 14.67 10.90
N ASP A 393 -9.88 15.05 11.72
CA ASP A 393 -8.67 15.83 11.87
C ASP A 393 -7.56 15.05 12.61
N VAL A 394 -6.32 15.27 12.25
CA VAL A 394 -5.09 14.78 12.91
C VAL A 394 -5.01 13.28 13.26
N VAL A 395 -5.91 12.46 12.72
CA VAL A 395 -5.98 11.01 13.01
C VAL A 395 -4.69 10.30 12.66
N ALA A 396 -4.16 10.50 11.44
CA ALA A 396 -2.94 9.82 10.99
C ALA A 396 -1.73 10.16 11.86
N LYS A 397 -1.61 11.42 12.32
CA LYS A 397 -0.49 11.84 13.18
C LYS A 397 -0.60 11.33 14.61
N ARG A 398 -1.82 11.17 15.15
CA ARG A 398 -2.02 10.47 16.41
C ARG A 398 -1.77 8.96 16.30
N LEU A 399 -2.11 8.35 15.16
CA LEU A 399 -1.76 6.96 14.91
C LEU A 399 -0.25 6.73 14.92
N ASP A 400 0.58 7.70 14.47
CA ASP A 400 2.04 7.60 14.52
C ASP A 400 2.56 7.45 15.98
N VAL A 401 1.87 8.03 16.97
CA VAL A 401 2.19 7.80 18.40
C VAL A 401 1.92 6.34 18.78
N LEU A 402 0.74 5.80 18.40
CA LEU A 402 0.40 4.40 18.65
C LEU A 402 1.33 3.44 17.89
N ALA A 403 1.73 3.77 16.67
CA ALA A 403 2.72 3.00 15.92
C ALA A 403 4.08 2.98 16.64
N THR A 404 4.48 4.10 17.23
CA THR A 404 5.70 4.18 18.04
C THR A 404 5.56 3.37 19.32
N ALA A 405 4.42 3.45 20.01
CA ALA A 405 4.13 2.69 21.21
C ALA A 405 4.19 1.17 20.94
N ILE A 406 3.54 0.71 19.88
CA ILE A 406 3.57 -0.69 19.43
C ILE A 406 4.99 -1.11 19.04
N TYR A 407 5.72 -0.27 18.31
CA TYR A 407 7.12 -0.53 17.95
C TYR A 407 8.00 -0.72 19.19
N LYS A 408 7.75 0.03 20.26
CA LYS A 408 8.48 -0.04 21.54
C LYS A 408 7.90 -1.07 22.49
N GLN A 409 6.87 -1.82 22.10
CA GLN A 409 6.19 -2.81 22.95
C GLN A 409 5.65 -2.19 24.26
N MET A 410 5.13 -0.97 24.16
CA MET A 410 4.53 -0.27 25.29
C MET A 410 3.22 -0.94 25.72
N THR A 411 2.94 -0.80 26.99
CA THR A 411 1.67 -1.19 27.61
C THR A 411 0.67 -0.02 27.59
N VAL A 412 -0.61 -0.30 27.85
CA VAL A 412 -1.64 0.74 28.04
C VAL A 412 -1.33 1.59 29.28
N PHE A 413 -0.63 1.07 30.27
CA PHE A 413 -0.17 1.79 31.45
C PHE A 413 0.86 2.85 31.08
N GLU A 414 1.88 2.48 30.32
CA GLU A 414 2.92 3.41 29.83
C GLU A 414 2.34 4.42 28.82
N LEU A 415 1.37 4.00 27.96
CA LEU A 415 0.71 4.92 27.04
C LEU A 415 -0.06 6.01 27.79
N ALA A 416 -0.69 5.70 28.92
CA ALA A 416 -1.44 6.66 29.72
C ALA A 416 -0.56 7.74 30.37
N GLU A 417 0.73 7.44 30.59
CA GLU A 417 1.71 8.34 31.22
C GLU A 417 2.48 9.21 30.22
N LEU A 418 2.18 9.11 28.92
CA LEU A 418 2.89 9.92 27.92
C LEU A 418 2.58 11.42 28.11
N ASP A 419 3.64 12.23 28.13
CA ASP A 419 3.55 13.67 28.09
C ASP A 419 3.34 14.15 26.65
N LEU A 420 2.08 14.24 26.21
CA LEU A 420 1.69 14.66 24.88
C LEU A 420 1.46 16.16 24.82
N SER A 421 1.86 16.78 23.71
CA SER A 421 1.74 18.23 23.52
C SER A 421 0.27 18.69 23.51
N TYR A 422 0.02 19.77 24.27
CA TYR A 422 -1.29 20.41 24.36
C TYR A 422 -1.24 21.89 23.98
N ALA A 423 -2.19 22.25 23.13
CA ALA A 423 -2.75 23.61 23.06
C ALA A 423 -4.14 23.50 22.41
N PRO A 424 -5.10 24.40 22.73
CA PRO A 424 -6.48 24.27 22.24
C PRO A 424 -6.65 24.07 20.73
N PRO A 425 -5.82 24.64 19.83
CA PRO A 425 -5.94 24.39 18.40
C PRO A 425 -5.47 23.00 17.95
N TYR A 426 -4.75 22.24 18.78
CA TYR A 426 -4.11 20.96 18.40
C TYR A 426 -4.70 19.74 19.09
N ALA A 427 -5.00 19.86 20.39
CA ALA A 427 -5.51 18.76 21.19
C ALA A 427 -6.39 19.27 22.35
N PRO A 428 -7.31 18.45 22.90
CA PRO A 428 -7.86 18.69 24.23
C PRO A 428 -6.77 18.42 25.30
N VAL A 429 -6.95 18.94 26.52
CA VAL A 429 -6.02 18.71 27.65
C VAL A 429 -5.78 17.20 27.89
N TRP A 430 -6.86 16.41 27.85
CA TRP A 430 -6.80 14.95 27.83
C TRP A 430 -6.82 14.48 26.38
N ASP A 431 -5.63 14.20 25.83
CA ASP A 431 -5.56 13.70 24.46
C ASP A 431 -6.38 12.39 24.33
N PRO A 432 -7.08 12.18 23.20
CA PRO A 432 -7.85 10.96 22.96
C PRO A 432 -7.08 9.66 23.20
N LEU A 433 -5.78 9.63 22.96
CA LEU A 433 -4.93 8.46 23.21
C LEU A 433 -4.82 8.16 24.71
N LEU A 434 -4.63 9.19 25.53
CA LEU A 434 -4.57 9.05 26.99
C LEU A 434 -5.91 8.63 27.56
N VAL A 435 -7.01 9.17 27.04
CA VAL A 435 -8.38 8.75 27.43
C VAL A 435 -8.61 7.28 27.09
N ALA A 436 -8.22 6.85 25.89
CA ALA A 436 -8.35 5.45 25.48
C ALA A 436 -7.48 4.53 26.37
N ALA A 437 -6.24 4.92 26.65
CA ALA A 437 -5.34 4.17 27.53
C ALA A 437 -5.91 4.03 28.95
N ASN A 438 -6.43 5.11 29.55
CA ASN A 438 -7.04 5.09 30.87
C ASN A 438 -8.31 4.21 30.92
N LEU A 439 -9.08 4.13 29.82
CA LEU A 439 -10.21 3.20 29.73
C LEU A 439 -9.71 1.75 29.59
N ALA A 440 -8.63 1.52 28.85
CA ALA A 440 -8.03 0.19 28.71
C ALA A 440 -7.48 -0.34 30.05
N ILE A 441 -6.83 0.49 30.84
CA ILE A 441 -6.32 0.13 32.19
C ILE A 441 -7.42 -0.43 33.08
N LYS A 442 -8.64 0.10 33.02
CA LYS A 442 -9.76 -0.40 33.82
C LYS A 442 -10.22 -1.81 33.42
N LYS A 443 -9.79 -2.31 32.25
CA LYS A 443 -10.15 -3.63 31.74
C LYS A 443 -8.95 -4.60 31.72
N ALA A 444 -7.73 -4.06 31.73
CA ALA A 444 -6.50 -4.87 31.78
C ALA A 444 -6.35 -5.57 33.13
#